data_306b09390b9cec8030df13ba1b773eed
#
_entry.id   306b09390b9cec8030df13ba1b773eed
#
_cell.length_a   1.000
_cell.length_b   1.000
_cell.length_c   1.000
_cell.angle_alpha   90.00
_cell.angle_beta   90.00
_cell.angle_gamma   90.00
#
_symmetry.space_group_name_H-M   'P 1'
#
loop_
_entity.id
_entity.type
_entity.pdbx_description
1 polymer ?
#
loop_
_entity_poly.entity_id
_entity_poly.type
_entity_poly.pdbx_seq_one_letter_code
_entity_poly.pdbx_strand_id
1 'polypeptide(L)'
;MTPVPFSSRVLAVVRRIPVGRVATYGDVARLAGRPRAARAVGNVMRGCNRPDVPCHRVVAAGGRLGGYGGNELLKRALLAAEGIAMSSTRVRELDRVRWRR
;
A
#
# COMPACT_ATOMS: atom_id res chain seq x y z
N MET A 1 1.80 -11.77 27.94
CA MET A 1 1.69 -11.82 26.47
C MET A 1 2.06 -10.46 25.89
N THR A 2 2.99 -10.44 24.94
CA THR A 2 3.43 -9.21 24.31
C THR A 2 2.51 -8.86 23.15
N PRO A 3 1.97 -7.63 23.08
CA PRO A 3 1.14 -7.24 21.93
C PRO A 3 1.93 -7.29 20.62
N VAL A 4 1.26 -7.63 19.54
CA VAL A 4 1.87 -7.61 18.23
C VAL A 4 2.15 -6.14 17.83
N PRO A 5 3.38 -5.81 17.43
CA PRO A 5 3.68 -4.45 17.02
C PRO A 5 2.82 -3.99 15.84
N PHE A 6 2.52 -2.70 15.80
CA PHE A 6 1.71 -2.15 14.71
C PHE A 6 2.35 -2.42 13.35
N SER A 7 3.66 -2.28 13.23
CA SER A 7 4.36 -2.55 11.97
C SER A 7 4.12 -3.97 11.47
N SER A 8 4.11 -4.96 12.38
CA SER A 8 3.83 -6.35 12.01
C SER A 8 2.40 -6.52 11.53
N ARG A 9 1.44 -5.83 12.16
CA ARG A 9 0.05 -5.86 11.75
C ARG A 9 -0.14 -5.23 10.37
N VAL A 10 0.59 -4.13 10.11
CA VAL A 10 0.58 -3.49 8.81
C VAL A 10 1.06 -4.45 7.72
N LEU A 11 2.20 -5.10 7.96
CA LEU A 11 2.74 -6.05 6.97
C LEU A 11 1.79 -7.22 6.73
N ALA A 12 1.14 -7.71 7.77
CA ALA A 12 0.17 -8.79 7.63
C ALA A 12 -1.03 -8.37 6.77
N VAL A 13 -1.51 -7.13 6.93
CA VAL A 13 -2.60 -6.60 6.10
C VAL A 13 -2.14 -6.49 4.65
N VAL A 14 -0.96 -5.92 4.42
CA VAL A 14 -0.45 -5.68 3.07
C VAL A 14 -0.27 -6.99 2.30
N ARG A 15 0.18 -8.06 2.98
CA ARG A 15 0.32 -9.37 2.34
C ARG A 15 -0.98 -9.88 1.72
N ARG A 16 -2.11 -9.42 2.19
CA ARG A 16 -3.43 -9.90 1.75
C ARG A 16 -3.95 -9.16 0.54
N ILE A 17 -3.33 -8.05 0.14
CA ILE A 17 -3.80 -7.28 -1.03
C ILE A 17 -3.51 -8.08 -2.29
N PRO A 18 -4.55 -8.46 -3.05
CA PRO A 18 -4.33 -9.29 -4.23
C PRO A 18 -3.77 -8.51 -5.41
N VAL A 19 -3.20 -9.24 -6.35
CA VAL A 19 -2.78 -8.70 -7.65
C VAL A 19 -3.97 -7.99 -8.31
N GLY A 20 -3.74 -6.82 -8.87
CA GLY A 20 -4.79 -6.06 -9.53
C GLY A 20 -5.60 -5.18 -8.60
N ARG A 21 -5.23 -5.12 -7.34
CA ARG A 21 -5.88 -4.25 -6.36
C ARG A 21 -4.86 -3.40 -5.62
N VAL A 22 -5.31 -2.26 -5.13
CA VAL A 22 -4.49 -1.38 -4.30
C VAL A 22 -5.24 -0.98 -3.05
N ALA A 23 -4.50 -0.59 -2.01
CA ALA A 23 -5.07 -0.03 -0.79
C ALA A 23 -4.36 1.29 -0.49
N THR A 24 -5.07 2.22 0.14
CA THR A 24 -4.42 3.46 0.58
C THR A 24 -3.77 3.24 1.94
N TYR A 25 -2.88 4.14 2.32
CA TYR A 25 -2.30 4.10 3.67
C TYR A 25 -3.39 4.09 4.74
N GLY A 26 -4.45 4.88 4.52
CA GLY A 26 -5.58 4.92 5.46
C GLY A 26 -6.34 3.60 5.52
N ASP A 27 -6.52 2.93 4.38
CA ASP A 27 -7.17 1.61 4.34
C ASP A 27 -6.39 0.60 5.17
N VAL A 28 -5.07 0.58 4.98
CA VAL A 28 -4.20 -0.35 5.70
C VAL A 28 -4.20 -0.03 7.19
N ALA A 29 -4.13 1.25 7.55
CA ALA A 29 -4.17 1.68 8.94
C ALA A 29 -5.45 1.20 9.63
N ARG A 30 -6.58 1.38 8.97
CA ARG A 30 -7.88 0.95 9.49
C ARG A 30 -7.92 -0.57 9.72
N LEU A 31 -7.46 -1.33 8.73
CA LEU A 31 -7.47 -2.79 8.83
C LEU A 31 -6.46 -3.29 9.86
N ALA A 32 -5.39 -2.54 10.11
CA ALA A 32 -4.40 -2.88 11.12
C ALA A 32 -4.80 -2.41 12.53
N GLY A 33 -5.98 -1.81 12.68
CA GLY A 33 -6.54 -1.47 13.97
C GLY A 33 -6.25 -0.06 14.45
N ARG A 34 -5.66 0.81 13.62
CA ARG A 34 -5.38 2.20 13.97
C ARG A 34 -5.77 3.13 12.82
N PRO A 35 -7.07 3.48 12.68
CA PRO A 35 -7.55 4.23 11.52
C PRO A 35 -6.88 5.58 11.28
N ARG A 36 -6.28 6.17 12.32
CA ARG A 36 -5.63 7.49 12.19
C ARG A 36 -4.13 7.40 11.94
N ALA A 37 -3.61 6.20 11.72
CA ALA A 37 -2.17 5.98 11.64
C ALA A 37 -1.67 5.86 10.18
N ALA A 38 -2.30 6.54 9.24
CA ALA A 38 -1.90 6.47 7.82
C ALA A 38 -0.44 6.86 7.63
N ARG A 39 0.03 7.89 8.33
CA ARG A 39 1.43 8.31 8.22
C ARG A 39 2.39 7.21 8.69
N ALA A 40 2.03 6.54 9.78
CA ALA A 40 2.84 5.42 10.28
C ALA A 40 2.91 4.28 9.27
N VAL A 41 1.78 4.00 8.59
CA VAL A 41 1.76 3.01 7.51
C VAL A 41 2.71 3.44 6.38
N GLY A 42 2.67 4.71 5.99
CA GLY A 42 3.58 5.23 4.98
C GLY A 42 5.04 5.02 5.35
N ASN A 43 5.39 5.23 6.63
CA ASN A 43 6.75 5.01 7.12
C ASN A 43 7.13 3.54 7.05
N VAL A 44 6.22 2.63 7.41
CA VAL A 44 6.48 1.19 7.31
C VAL A 44 6.72 0.80 5.85
N MET A 45 5.88 1.31 4.94
CA MET A 45 6.02 0.99 3.52
C MET A 45 7.32 1.53 2.93
N ARG A 46 7.73 2.72 3.35
CA ARG A 46 8.98 3.32 2.86
C ARG A 46 10.18 2.48 3.23
N GLY A 47 10.17 1.86 4.40
CA GLY A 47 11.25 0.99 4.85
C GLY A 47 11.09 -0.47 4.43
N CYS A 48 10.03 -0.80 3.71
CA CYS A 48 9.76 -2.19 3.36
C CYS A 48 10.61 -2.61 2.16
N ASN A 49 11.38 -3.67 2.34
CA ASN A 49 12.16 -4.27 1.26
C ASN A 49 11.99 -5.79 1.22
N ARG A 50 10.87 -6.27 1.75
CA ARG A 50 10.60 -7.70 1.84
C ARG A 50 9.94 -8.19 0.55
N PRO A 51 10.53 -9.17 -0.14
CA PRO A 51 9.97 -9.65 -1.41
C PRO A 51 8.62 -10.35 -1.26
N ASP A 52 8.30 -10.84 -0.05
CA ASP A 52 7.03 -11.52 0.21
C ASP A 52 5.88 -10.57 0.55
N VAL A 53 6.15 -9.25 0.61
CA VAL A 53 5.14 -8.25 0.97
C VAL A 53 4.95 -7.31 -0.22
N PRO A 54 3.75 -7.28 -0.82
CA PRO A 54 3.52 -6.43 -2.01
C PRO A 54 3.33 -4.96 -1.63
N CYS A 55 4.38 -4.34 -1.11
CA CYS A 55 4.34 -2.95 -0.65
C CYS A 55 3.95 -1.97 -1.76
N HIS A 56 4.21 -2.33 -3.01
CA HIS A 56 3.85 -1.48 -4.16
C HIS A 56 2.33 -1.34 -4.32
N ARG A 57 1.54 -2.22 -3.71
CA ARG A 57 0.08 -2.15 -3.79
C ARG A 57 -0.53 -1.20 -2.76
N VAL A 58 0.29 -0.48 -2.01
CA VAL A 58 -0.17 0.51 -1.03
C VAL A 58 0.17 1.89 -1.58
N VAL A 59 -0.85 2.74 -1.69
CA VAL A 59 -0.72 4.06 -2.30
C VAL A 59 -1.21 5.14 -1.34
N ALA A 60 -0.90 6.38 -1.64
CA ALA A 60 -1.38 7.50 -0.84
C ALA A 60 -2.83 7.83 -1.18
N ALA A 61 -3.44 8.69 -0.39
CA ALA A 61 -4.81 9.13 -0.59
C ALA A 61 -5.00 9.67 -2.02
N GLY A 62 -6.15 9.35 -2.62
CA GLY A 62 -6.45 9.75 -3.98
C GLY A 62 -5.72 8.95 -5.05
N GLY A 63 -4.99 7.90 -4.65
CA GLY A 63 -4.28 7.04 -5.61
C GLY A 63 -2.88 7.53 -5.96
N ARG A 64 -2.37 8.55 -5.29
CA ARG A 64 -0.99 8.99 -5.50
C ARG A 64 -0.04 7.86 -5.14
N LEU A 65 1.07 7.77 -5.87
CA LEU A 65 1.98 6.65 -5.67
C LEU A 65 2.59 6.59 -4.26
N GLY A 66 2.87 7.73 -3.65
CA GLY A 66 3.50 7.75 -2.34
C GLY A 66 4.95 7.31 -2.38
N GLY A 67 5.56 7.22 -1.21
CA GLY A 67 6.94 6.77 -1.11
C GLY A 67 7.06 5.26 -1.24
N TYR A 68 8.06 4.79 -1.97
CA TYR A 68 8.35 3.37 -2.10
C TYR A 68 9.86 3.19 -2.09
N GLY A 69 10.45 3.32 -0.91
CA GLY A 69 11.89 3.24 -0.76
C GLY A 69 12.63 4.21 -1.68
N GLY A 70 11.99 5.32 -2.06
CA GLY A 70 12.56 6.28 -2.99
C GLY A 70 12.48 5.87 -4.45
N ASN A 71 11.87 4.72 -4.78
CA ASN A 71 11.83 4.22 -6.15
C ASN A 71 10.41 4.23 -6.71
N GLU A 72 9.92 5.42 -7.02
CA GLU A 72 8.58 5.62 -7.57
C GLU A 72 8.41 4.98 -8.95
N LEU A 73 9.46 5.01 -9.76
CA LEU A 73 9.40 4.40 -11.10
C LEU A 73 9.20 2.90 -11.03
N LEU A 74 9.88 2.22 -10.11
CA LEU A 74 9.70 0.79 -9.92
C LEU A 74 8.28 0.48 -9.45
N LYS A 75 7.79 1.23 -8.49
CA LYS A 75 6.43 1.06 -7.99
C LYS A 75 5.41 1.18 -9.11
N ARG A 76 5.56 2.21 -9.93
CA ARG A 76 4.68 2.45 -11.07
C ARG A 76 4.73 1.29 -12.06
N ALA A 77 5.93 0.80 -12.36
CA ALA A 77 6.10 -0.32 -13.29
C ALA A 77 5.45 -1.60 -12.77
N LEU A 78 5.60 -1.86 -11.48
CA LEU A 78 5.00 -3.05 -10.85
C LEU A 78 3.48 -2.99 -10.91
N LEU A 79 2.89 -1.84 -10.59
CA LEU A 79 1.43 -1.66 -10.66
C LEU A 79 0.92 -1.80 -12.09
N ALA A 80 1.61 -1.19 -13.05
CA ALA A 80 1.23 -1.30 -14.45
C ALA A 80 1.27 -2.76 -14.92
N ALA A 81 2.30 -3.51 -14.50
CA ALA A 81 2.41 -4.93 -14.84
C ALA A 81 1.25 -5.76 -14.27
N GLU A 82 0.62 -5.29 -13.21
CA GLU A 82 -0.54 -5.95 -12.62
C GLU A 82 -1.87 -5.49 -13.22
N GLY A 83 -1.82 -4.69 -14.27
CA GLY A 83 -3.02 -4.24 -14.94
C GLY A 83 -3.65 -2.98 -14.35
N ILE A 84 -2.96 -2.30 -13.44
CA ILE A 84 -3.48 -1.07 -12.84
C ILE A 84 -3.23 0.08 -13.82
N ALA A 85 -4.32 0.77 -14.19
CA ALA A 85 -4.20 1.94 -15.07
C ALA A 85 -3.59 3.11 -14.32
N MET A 86 -2.58 3.75 -14.92
CA MET A 86 -1.81 4.82 -14.29
C MET A 86 -1.91 6.10 -15.10
N SER A 87 -2.00 7.24 -14.39
CA SER A 87 -1.67 8.54 -14.96
C SER A 87 -0.19 8.82 -14.66
N SER A 88 0.29 10.02 -14.97
CA SER A 88 1.67 10.38 -14.68
C SER A 88 1.99 10.40 -13.18
N THR A 89 0.98 10.63 -12.33
CA THR A 89 1.21 10.84 -10.89
C THR A 89 0.41 9.93 -9.97
N ARG A 90 -0.57 9.20 -10.49
CA ARG A 90 -1.47 8.44 -9.62
C ARG A 90 -2.12 7.26 -10.32
N VAL A 91 -2.70 6.37 -9.52
CA VAL A 91 -3.58 5.30 -10.00
C VAL A 91 -4.85 5.94 -10.53
N ARG A 92 -5.24 5.56 -11.74
CA ARG A 92 -6.48 6.04 -12.34
C ARG A 92 -7.65 5.20 -11.84
N GLU A 93 -8.81 5.84 -11.70
CA GLU A 93 -10.06 5.17 -11.31
C GLU A 93 -9.85 4.33 -10.05
N LEU A 94 -9.31 4.96 -9.02
CA LEU A 94 -8.95 4.29 -7.76
C LEU A 94 -10.10 3.42 -7.24
N ASP A 95 -11.34 3.91 -7.30
CA ASP A 95 -12.48 3.18 -6.74
C ASP A 95 -12.69 1.81 -7.38
N ARG A 96 -12.28 1.65 -8.63
CA ARG A 96 -12.45 0.38 -9.35
C ARG A 96 -11.43 -0.67 -8.94
N VAL A 97 -10.24 -0.23 -8.53
CA VAL A 97 -9.14 -1.15 -8.19
C VAL A 97 -8.85 -1.17 -6.71
N ARG A 98 -9.54 -0.37 -5.93
CA ARG A 98 -9.35 -0.31 -4.49
C ARG A 98 -9.80 -1.61 -3.84
N TRP A 99 -8.90 -2.19 -3.04
CA TRP A 99 -9.18 -3.42 -2.33
C TRP A 99 -10.21 -3.16 -1.22
N ARG A 100 -11.26 -3.93 -1.23
CA ARG A 100 -12.32 -3.81 -0.22
C ARG A 100 -12.44 -5.12 0.52
N ARG A 101 -12.50 -5.00 1.81
CA ARG A 101 -12.68 -6.13 2.68
C ARG A 101 -14.00 -6.08 3.39
#